data_055f635d8b0dbd027822e4e83ea6f80c
#
_entry.id   055f635d8b0dbd027822e4e83ea6f80c
#
_cell.length_a   1.000
_cell.length_b   1.000
_cell.length_c   1.000
_cell.angle_alpha   90.00
_cell.angle_beta   90.00
_cell.angle_gamma   90.00
#
_symmetry.space_group_name_H-M   'P 1'
#
loop_
_entity.id
_entity.type
_entity.pdbx_description
1 polymer ?
#
loop_
_entity_poly.entity_id
_entity_poly.type
_entity_poly.pdbx_seq_one_letter_code
_entity_poly.pdbx_strand_id
1 'polypeptide(L)'
;MIHRAIVTKRIALRIGLAGAIAASIPIYAASLPSPAVDESRNEKKTETVVLAGGCFWGVQAVFDAAKGVSSAVSGYAGGSKANAQYEIVSTGTTGHAESVQITFDPSQVSLGQLLRIYFSVVHDPTQLNRQGPDEGTQYRSEIFYTTEEQRRVAEAYIKQLSDAKVFRGPIVTKVAPLQAFYRAEDYHQDYVRHCQQNLPVCANKRYVDYNDVPKLASFRQQFPELVKGGK
;
A
#
# COMPACT_ATOMS: atom_id res chain seq x y z
N MET A 1 -63.71 -53.50 16.17
CA MET A 1 -62.54 -53.47 15.26
C MET A 1 -62.07 -52.05 15.16
N ILE A 2 -60.97 -51.74 15.85
CA ILE A 2 -60.47 -50.36 15.98
C ILE A 2 -59.20 -50.26 15.15
N HIS A 3 -59.23 -49.45 14.05
CA HIS A 3 -58.06 -49.17 13.22
C HIS A 3 -57.29 -48.00 13.83
N ARG A 4 -56.05 -48.25 14.24
CA ARG A 4 -55.08 -47.26 14.66
C ARG A 4 -54.35 -46.71 13.41
N ALA A 5 -54.51 -45.42 13.11
CA ALA A 5 -53.72 -44.73 12.13
C ALA A 5 -52.37 -44.32 12.71
N ILE A 6 -51.28 -44.78 12.10
CA ILE A 6 -49.91 -44.40 12.44
C ILE A 6 -49.58 -43.08 11.70
N VAL A 7 -49.40 -42.00 12.47
CA VAL A 7 -48.94 -40.69 11.91
C VAL A 7 -47.42 -40.67 11.95
N THR A 8 -46.80 -40.77 10.78
CA THR A 8 -45.35 -40.61 10.58
C THR A 8 -45.00 -39.15 10.49
N LYS A 9 -44.36 -38.60 11.55
CA LYS A 9 -43.78 -37.25 11.50
C LYS A 9 -42.51 -37.24 10.66
N ARG A 10 -42.55 -36.61 9.51
CA ARG A 10 -41.34 -36.27 8.70
C ARG A 10 -40.63 -35.09 9.35
N ILE A 11 -39.43 -35.35 9.90
CA ILE A 11 -38.52 -34.32 10.36
C ILE A 11 -37.83 -33.73 9.13
N ALA A 12 -38.14 -32.49 8.77
CA ALA A 12 -37.44 -31.77 7.72
C ALA A 12 -36.13 -31.20 8.29
N LEU A 13 -35.02 -31.82 7.92
CA LEU A 13 -33.69 -31.34 8.23
C LEU A 13 -33.41 -30.06 7.40
N ARG A 14 -33.48 -28.87 8.01
CA ARG A 14 -33.05 -27.61 7.40
C ARG A 14 -31.54 -27.56 7.45
N ILE A 15 -30.88 -27.86 6.36
CA ILE A 15 -29.44 -27.56 6.19
C ILE A 15 -29.32 -26.04 6.00
N GLY A 16 -28.91 -25.35 7.07
CA GLY A 16 -28.54 -23.96 6.99
C GLY A 16 -27.22 -23.82 6.22
N LEU A 17 -27.30 -23.24 5.03
CA LEU A 17 -26.14 -22.85 4.25
C LEU A 17 -25.48 -21.65 4.94
N ALA A 18 -24.49 -21.91 5.81
CA ALA A 18 -23.63 -20.87 6.35
C ALA A 18 -22.74 -20.38 5.20
N GLY A 19 -23.11 -19.25 4.60
CA GLY A 19 -22.29 -18.57 3.62
C GLY A 19 -21.00 -18.10 4.26
N ALA A 20 -19.91 -18.85 4.05
CA ALA A 20 -18.57 -18.38 4.34
C ALA A 20 -18.28 -17.17 3.44
N ILE A 21 -18.30 -15.97 3.98
CA ILE A 21 -17.73 -14.78 3.33
C ILE A 21 -16.23 -15.03 3.33
N ALA A 22 -15.72 -15.62 2.27
CA ALA A 22 -14.30 -15.68 2.01
C ALA A 22 -13.82 -14.23 1.79
N ALA A 23 -13.18 -13.64 2.80
CA ALA A 23 -12.37 -12.47 2.62
C ALA A 23 -11.35 -12.81 1.54
N SER A 24 -11.46 -12.18 0.39
CA SER A 24 -10.51 -12.32 -0.71
C SER A 24 -9.21 -11.62 -0.29
N ILE A 25 -8.37 -12.35 0.45
CA ILE A 25 -6.97 -11.99 0.59
C ILE A 25 -6.41 -12.08 -0.83
N PRO A 26 -5.80 -11.03 -1.38
CA PRO A 26 -5.14 -11.14 -2.67
C PRO A 26 -4.05 -12.20 -2.54
N ILE A 27 -4.22 -13.33 -3.23
CA ILE A 27 -3.24 -14.40 -3.27
C ILE A 27 -2.09 -13.93 -4.17
N TYR A 28 -1.19 -13.12 -3.63
CA TYR A 28 0.15 -13.00 -4.15
C TYR A 28 1.03 -14.01 -3.39
N ALA A 29 0.77 -15.30 -3.62
CA ALA A 29 1.48 -16.40 -2.95
C ALA A 29 2.91 -16.62 -3.45
N ALA A 30 3.39 -15.84 -4.41
CA ALA A 30 4.79 -15.81 -4.84
C ALA A 30 5.32 -14.38 -4.67
N SER A 31 6.45 -14.23 -3.99
CA SER A 31 7.13 -12.93 -3.91
C SER A 31 7.42 -12.42 -5.32
N LEU A 32 7.14 -11.15 -5.60
CA LEU A 32 7.47 -10.54 -6.89
C LEU A 32 8.97 -10.71 -7.20
N PRO A 33 9.34 -10.87 -8.48
CA PRO A 33 10.73 -11.00 -8.88
C PRO A 33 11.54 -9.78 -8.42
N SER A 34 12.81 -9.99 -8.07
CA SER A 34 13.71 -8.87 -7.82
C SER A 34 13.87 -8.02 -9.08
N PRO A 35 14.01 -6.69 -8.95
CA PRO A 35 14.29 -5.82 -10.10
C PRO A 35 15.52 -6.27 -10.84
N ALA A 36 15.42 -6.41 -12.17
CA ALA A 36 16.56 -6.72 -13.04
C ALA A 36 17.44 -5.49 -13.29
N VAL A 37 16.86 -4.30 -13.14
CA VAL A 37 17.55 -3.01 -13.23
C VAL A 37 17.36 -2.29 -11.91
N ASP A 38 18.47 -1.83 -11.33
CA ASP A 38 18.47 -1.08 -10.07
C ASP A 38 19.47 0.09 -10.17
N GLU A 39 19.47 0.95 -9.16
CA GLU A 39 20.44 2.04 -9.05
C GLU A 39 21.84 1.49 -8.79
N SER A 40 22.83 2.23 -9.27
CA SER A 40 24.21 1.97 -8.90
C SER A 40 24.37 2.21 -7.40
N ARG A 41 24.83 1.20 -6.67
CA ARG A 41 25.14 1.37 -5.24
C ARG A 41 26.29 2.36 -5.09
N ASN A 42 25.96 3.61 -5.00
CA ASN A 42 26.91 4.66 -4.65
C ASN A 42 26.96 4.77 -3.13
N GLU A 43 28.17 4.70 -2.56
CA GLU A 43 28.43 4.87 -1.12
C GLU A 43 28.06 6.24 -0.57
N LYS A 44 27.29 7.05 -1.31
CA LYS A 44 27.08 8.46 -1.00
C LYS A 44 25.62 8.86 -1.04
N LYS A 45 25.23 9.39 0.09
CA LYS A 45 24.07 10.26 0.35
C LYS A 45 22.72 9.54 0.37
N THR A 46 21.98 9.82 1.41
CA THR A 46 20.54 9.56 1.46
C THR A 46 19.86 10.05 0.19
N GLU A 47 19.01 9.22 -0.35
CA GLU A 47 18.16 9.52 -1.49
C GLU A 47 16.72 9.69 -1.06
N THR A 48 15.92 10.31 -1.93
CA THR A 48 14.50 10.54 -1.67
C THR A 48 13.69 10.15 -2.90
N VAL A 49 12.61 9.40 -2.66
CA VAL A 49 11.56 9.09 -3.64
C VAL A 49 10.20 9.37 -3.00
N VAL A 50 9.19 9.71 -3.81
CA VAL A 50 7.82 9.88 -3.30
C VAL A 50 6.92 8.84 -3.95
N LEU A 51 6.21 8.06 -3.13
CA LEU A 51 5.34 6.98 -3.57
C LEU A 51 3.90 7.21 -3.12
N ALA A 52 2.96 7.11 -4.06
CA ALA A 52 1.52 7.15 -3.82
C ALA A 52 0.92 5.77 -4.09
N GLY A 53 0.10 5.23 -3.19
CA GLY A 53 -0.45 3.87 -3.31
C GLY A 53 -1.69 3.63 -2.44
N GLY A 54 -2.67 4.54 -2.51
CA GLY A 54 -3.85 4.58 -1.65
C GLY A 54 -3.63 5.43 -0.41
N CYS A 55 -4.39 5.18 0.65
CA CYS A 55 -4.25 5.89 1.91
C CYS A 55 -2.81 5.88 2.43
N PHE A 56 -2.24 7.06 2.64
CA PHE A 56 -0.84 7.23 3.01
C PHE A 56 -0.47 6.68 4.40
N TRP A 57 -1.43 6.43 5.29
CA TRP A 57 -1.15 5.87 6.62
C TRP A 57 -0.48 4.49 6.55
N GLY A 58 -1.05 3.58 5.74
CA GLY A 58 -0.49 2.25 5.55
C GLY A 58 0.80 2.26 4.75
N VAL A 59 0.92 3.16 3.76
CA VAL A 59 2.14 3.35 2.98
C VAL A 59 3.28 3.82 3.89
N GLN A 60 3.04 4.84 4.73
CA GLN A 60 4.01 5.33 5.70
C GLN A 60 4.45 4.25 6.67
N ALA A 61 3.51 3.50 7.25
CA ALA A 61 3.81 2.46 8.22
C ALA A 61 4.73 1.36 7.66
N VAL A 62 4.51 0.96 6.40
CA VAL A 62 5.35 -0.04 5.73
C VAL A 62 6.77 0.48 5.54
N PHE A 63 6.94 1.68 4.98
CA PHE A 63 8.26 2.21 4.69
C PHE A 63 8.99 2.69 5.94
N ASP A 64 8.29 3.20 6.95
CA ASP A 64 8.91 3.53 8.24
C ASP A 64 9.49 2.28 8.94
N ALA A 65 8.89 1.12 8.73
CA ALA A 65 9.40 -0.15 9.24
C ALA A 65 10.54 -0.75 8.39
N ALA A 66 10.87 -0.21 7.23
CA ALA A 66 11.86 -0.76 6.31
C ALA A 66 13.29 -0.37 6.72
N LYS A 67 14.20 -1.36 6.79
CA LYS A 67 15.62 -1.16 7.03
C LYS A 67 16.22 -0.27 5.92
N GLY A 68 17.13 0.63 6.29
CA GLY A 68 17.74 1.58 5.37
C GLY A 68 16.89 2.84 5.10
N VAL A 69 15.60 2.85 5.45
CA VAL A 69 14.78 4.06 5.41
C VAL A 69 15.01 4.87 6.68
N SER A 70 15.47 6.12 6.54
CA SER A 70 15.70 7.03 7.66
C SER A 70 14.46 7.84 8.02
N SER A 71 13.58 8.09 7.04
CA SER A 71 12.34 8.85 7.24
C SER A 71 11.30 8.45 6.20
N ALA A 72 10.04 8.30 6.65
CA ALA A 72 8.85 8.19 5.81
C ALA A 72 7.83 9.23 6.29
N VAL A 73 7.44 10.16 5.42
CA VAL A 73 6.58 11.30 5.76
C VAL A 73 5.34 11.29 4.89
N SER A 74 4.15 11.23 5.48
CA SER A 74 2.88 11.37 4.78
C SER A 74 2.67 12.79 4.25
N GLY A 75 2.13 12.91 3.05
CA GLY A 75 1.91 14.21 2.40
C GLY A 75 1.18 14.10 1.07
N TYR A 76 1.31 15.15 0.28
CA TYR A 76 0.59 15.34 -0.98
C TYR A 76 1.57 15.68 -2.10
N ALA A 77 1.42 15.05 -3.25
CA ALA A 77 2.21 15.33 -4.45
C ALA A 77 1.33 15.33 -5.71
N GLY A 78 1.75 16.04 -6.75
CA GLY A 78 1.07 16.11 -8.05
C GLY A 78 0.10 17.28 -8.22
N GLY A 79 -0.19 18.03 -7.17
CA GLY A 79 -1.04 19.23 -7.20
C GLY A 79 -0.30 20.51 -6.81
N SER A 80 -1.04 21.60 -6.63
CA SER A 80 -0.48 22.91 -6.29
C SER A 80 -0.44 23.14 -4.76
N LYS A 81 0.50 23.98 -4.29
CA LYS A 81 0.64 24.36 -2.87
C LYS A 81 -0.66 24.86 -2.24
N ALA A 82 -1.44 25.62 -3.00
CA ALA A 82 -2.68 26.23 -2.51
C ALA A 82 -3.74 25.22 -2.08
N ASN A 83 -3.69 23.98 -2.64
CA ASN A 83 -4.67 22.93 -2.42
C ASN A 83 -4.12 21.76 -1.58
N ALA A 84 -2.92 21.90 -1.02
CA ALA A 84 -2.24 20.83 -0.26
C ALA A 84 -2.70 20.83 1.21
N GLN A 85 -4.00 20.58 1.44
CA GLN A 85 -4.64 20.46 2.76
C GLN A 85 -5.62 19.30 2.69
N TYR A 86 -5.73 18.52 3.76
CA TYR A 86 -6.48 17.27 3.78
C TYR A 86 -7.93 17.40 3.29
N GLU A 87 -8.65 18.39 3.82
CA GLU A 87 -10.07 18.60 3.47
C GLU A 87 -10.26 18.93 1.99
N ILE A 88 -9.26 19.60 1.37
CA ILE A 88 -9.32 19.96 -0.06
C ILE A 88 -8.88 18.77 -0.90
N VAL A 89 -7.79 18.09 -0.54
CA VAL A 89 -7.29 16.91 -1.27
C VAL A 89 -8.31 15.79 -1.27
N SER A 90 -9.04 15.59 -0.15
CA SER A 90 -10.06 14.55 0.01
C SER A 90 -11.23 14.69 -0.96
N THR A 91 -11.42 15.86 -1.59
CA THR A 91 -12.43 16.05 -2.65
C THR A 91 -12.10 15.32 -3.95
N GLY A 92 -10.83 14.90 -4.14
CA GLY A 92 -10.37 14.22 -5.36
C GLY A 92 -10.17 15.14 -6.58
N THR A 93 -10.29 16.47 -6.42
CA THR A 93 -10.29 17.43 -7.54
C THR A 93 -9.02 18.27 -7.66
N THR A 94 -8.05 18.09 -6.75
CA THR A 94 -6.86 18.95 -6.60
C THR A 94 -5.69 18.56 -7.51
N GLY A 95 -5.73 17.38 -8.09
CA GLY A 95 -4.57 16.77 -8.77
C GLY A 95 -3.56 16.13 -7.81
N HIS A 96 -3.67 16.35 -6.49
CA HIS A 96 -2.83 15.68 -5.52
C HIS A 96 -3.13 14.17 -5.42
N ALA A 97 -2.07 13.39 -5.18
CA ALA A 97 -2.17 12.05 -4.63
C ALA A 97 -1.72 12.08 -3.16
N GLU A 98 -2.41 11.32 -2.30
CA GLU A 98 -1.88 10.94 -1.00
C GLU A 98 -0.58 10.16 -1.22
N SER A 99 0.50 10.64 -0.66
CA SER A 99 1.85 10.20 -0.98
C SER A 99 2.71 10.10 0.27
N VAL A 100 3.77 9.31 0.18
CA VAL A 100 4.78 9.23 1.23
C VAL A 100 6.13 9.60 0.64
N GLN A 101 6.80 10.58 1.23
CA GLN A 101 8.19 10.89 0.94
C GLN A 101 9.08 9.97 1.75
N ILE A 102 9.91 9.20 1.07
CA ILE A 102 10.78 8.19 1.64
C ILE A 102 12.21 8.64 1.46
N THR A 103 12.93 8.85 2.57
CA THR A 103 14.36 9.13 2.58
C THR A 103 15.09 7.87 3.01
N PHE A 104 16.02 7.38 2.19
CA PHE A 104 16.69 6.09 2.40
C PHE A 104 18.19 6.16 2.11
N ASP A 105 18.90 5.19 2.67
CA ASP A 105 20.34 4.95 2.43
C ASP A 105 20.50 3.87 1.37
N PRO A 106 20.92 4.19 0.15
CA PRO A 106 21.04 3.23 -0.95
C PRO A 106 22.11 2.15 -0.71
N SER A 107 23.00 2.34 0.27
CA SER A 107 23.93 1.28 0.68
C SER A 107 23.25 0.14 1.48
N GLN A 108 22.09 0.43 2.12
CA GLN A 108 21.34 -0.51 2.95
C GLN A 108 20.11 -1.08 2.25
N VAL A 109 19.41 -0.24 1.48
CA VAL A 109 18.23 -0.61 0.70
C VAL A 109 18.23 0.17 -0.62
N SER A 110 18.09 -0.53 -1.75
CA SER A 110 18.04 0.12 -3.05
C SER A 110 16.63 0.59 -3.40
N LEU A 111 16.50 1.52 -4.36
CA LEU A 111 15.20 1.92 -4.91
C LEU A 111 14.44 0.70 -5.43
N GLY A 112 15.10 -0.20 -6.15
CA GLY A 112 14.48 -1.41 -6.66
C GLY A 112 13.89 -2.28 -5.56
N GLN A 113 14.57 -2.41 -4.40
CA GLN A 113 14.03 -3.12 -3.25
C GLN A 113 12.81 -2.40 -2.65
N LEU A 114 12.83 -1.07 -2.55
CA LEU A 114 11.67 -0.28 -2.11
C LEU A 114 10.49 -0.44 -3.08
N LEU A 115 10.74 -0.43 -4.39
CA LEU A 115 9.70 -0.66 -5.40
C LEU A 115 9.14 -2.10 -5.33
N ARG A 116 9.99 -3.08 -5.03
CA ARG A 116 9.52 -4.45 -4.81
C ARG A 116 8.56 -4.53 -3.62
N ILE A 117 8.87 -3.87 -2.49
CA ILE A 117 7.97 -3.75 -1.34
C ILE A 117 6.67 -3.04 -1.78
N TYR A 118 6.79 -1.93 -2.49
CA TYR A 118 5.66 -1.11 -2.96
C TYR A 118 4.66 -1.93 -3.79
N PHE A 119 5.12 -2.67 -4.79
CA PHE A 119 4.26 -3.51 -5.64
C PHE A 119 3.80 -4.81 -4.97
N SER A 120 4.52 -5.31 -3.95
CA SER A 120 4.16 -6.56 -3.28
C SER A 120 3.13 -6.39 -2.18
N VAL A 121 3.19 -5.29 -1.40
CA VAL A 121 2.42 -5.18 -0.16
C VAL A 121 1.68 -3.86 0.02
N VAL A 122 2.12 -2.78 -0.63
CA VAL A 122 1.55 -1.46 -0.39
C VAL A 122 0.21 -1.29 -1.09
N HIS A 123 0.11 -1.70 -2.36
CA HIS A 123 -1.07 -1.45 -3.18
C HIS A 123 -1.29 -2.52 -4.26
N ASP A 124 -2.49 -2.55 -4.82
CA ASP A 124 -2.80 -3.26 -6.05
C ASP A 124 -2.61 -2.31 -7.24
N PRO A 125 -1.57 -2.52 -8.09
CA PRO A 125 -1.24 -1.60 -9.17
C PRO A 125 -2.22 -1.63 -10.35
N THR A 126 -3.24 -2.48 -10.30
CA THR A 126 -4.27 -2.59 -11.34
C THR A 126 -5.49 -1.70 -11.07
N GLN A 127 -5.56 -1.06 -9.90
CA GLN A 127 -6.68 -0.22 -9.49
C GLN A 127 -6.45 1.24 -9.90
N LEU A 128 -7.25 1.71 -10.86
CA LEU A 128 -7.17 3.09 -11.36
C LEU A 128 -7.97 4.04 -10.45
N ASN A 129 -7.30 5.10 -9.97
CA ASN A 129 -7.91 6.14 -9.12
C ASN A 129 -8.67 5.58 -7.90
N ARG A 130 -8.17 4.51 -7.33
CA ARG A 130 -8.69 3.89 -6.10
C ARG A 130 -7.66 2.96 -5.49
N GLN A 131 -7.87 2.58 -4.23
CA GLN A 131 -7.13 1.49 -3.60
C GLN A 131 -7.98 0.83 -2.52
N GLY A 132 -8.38 -0.44 -2.74
CA GLY A 132 -9.27 -1.15 -1.82
C GLY A 132 -10.60 -0.41 -1.64
N PRO A 133 -10.97 0.00 -0.41
CA PRO A 133 -12.23 0.71 -0.16
C PRO A 133 -12.17 2.20 -0.55
N ASP A 134 -10.98 2.76 -0.74
CA ASP A 134 -10.80 4.20 -0.98
C ASP A 134 -10.95 4.51 -2.48
N GLU A 135 -11.83 5.43 -2.82
CA GLU A 135 -12.13 5.84 -4.19
C GLU A 135 -11.81 7.33 -4.39
N GLY A 136 -11.18 7.66 -5.51
CA GLY A 136 -10.81 9.02 -5.90
C GLY A 136 -9.39 9.11 -6.43
N THR A 137 -9.12 10.18 -7.19
CA THR A 137 -7.82 10.43 -7.83
C THR A 137 -6.68 10.58 -6.81
N GLN A 138 -7.00 11.01 -5.58
CA GLN A 138 -6.06 11.13 -4.47
C GLN A 138 -5.51 9.78 -4.00
N TYR A 139 -6.18 8.66 -4.29
CA TYR A 139 -5.76 7.31 -3.93
C TYR A 139 -5.13 6.54 -5.10
N ARG A 140 -4.80 7.23 -6.21
CA ARG A 140 -4.11 6.60 -7.34
C ARG A 140 -2.71 6.12 -6.97
N SER A 141 -2.21 5.14 -7.69
CA SER A 141 -0.81 4.74 -7.58
C SER A 141 0.07 5.57 -8.51
N GLU A 142 1.16 6.12 -7.96
CA GLU A 142 2.11 6.94 -8.71
C GLU A 142 3.50 6.92 -8.05
N ILE A 143 4.55 6.88 -8.86
CA ILE A 143 5.94 6.99 -8.44
C ILE A 143 6.43 8.36 -8.92
N PHE A 144 6.74 9.25 -7.97
CA PHE A 144 7.30 10.56 -8.26
C PHE A 144 8.82 10.50 -8.07
N TYR A 145 9.55 10.51 -9.17
CA TYR A 145 11.01 10.44 -9.16
C TYR A 145 11.67 11.80 -8.98
N THR A 146 12.86 11.80 -8.40
CA THR A 146 13.69 13.01 -8.22
C THR A 146 14.90 13.02 -9.15
N THR A 147 15.24 11.87 -9.75
CA THR A 147 16.36 11.72 -10.70
C THR A 147 15.96 10.88 -11.91
N GLU A 148 16.66 11.05 -13.03
CA GLU A 148 16.43 10.22 -14.22
C GLU A 148 16.80 8.75 -13.98
N GLU A 149 17.73 8.47 -13.06
CA GLU A 149 18.05 7.08 -12.69
C GLU A 149 16.87 6.42 -12.00
N GLN A 150 16.21 7.12 -11.06
CA GLN A 150 14.99 6.64 -10.41
C GLN A 150 13.87 6.38 -11.43
N ARG A 151 13.69 7.27 -12.41
CA ARG A 151 12.73 7.06 -13.50
C ARG A 151 13.02 5.77 -14.25
N ARG A 152 14.29 5.58 -14.67
CA ARG A 152 14.73 4.39 -15.41
C ARG A 152 14.48 3.10 -14.64
N VAL A 153 14.79 3.07 -13.34
CA VAL A 153 14.55 1.91 -12.47
C VAL A 153 13.06 1.61 -12.33
N ALA A 154 12.24 2.64 -12.09
CA ALA A 154 10.80 2.50 -11.93
C ALA A 154 10.12 1.97 -13.22
N GLU A 155 10.42 2.57 -14.37
CA GLU A 155 9.88 2.16 -15.67
C GLU A 155 10.33 0.73 -16.03
N ALA A 156 11.60 0.40 -15.79
CA ALA A 156 12.14 -0.93 -16.06
C ALA A 156 11.46 -2.00 -15.19
N TYR A 157 11.22 -1.70 -13.92
CA TYR A 157 10.56 -2.64 -13.02
C TYR A 157 9.09 -2.83 -13.36
N ILE A 158 8.34 -1.76 -13.67
CA ILE A 158 6.96 -1.85 -14.17
C ILE A 158 6.90 -2.69 -15.44
N LYS A 159 7.83 -2.47 -16.38
CA LYS A 159 7.91 -3.28 -17.61
C LYS A 159 8.18 -4.75 -17.28
N GLN A 160 9.14 -5.06 -16.41
CA GLN A 160 9.46 -6.41 -15.99
C GLN A 160 8.24 -7.13 -15.40
N LEU A 161 7.50 -6.48 -14.49
CA LEU A 161 6.30 -7.03 -13.88
C LEU A 161 5.17 -7.25 -14.89
N SER A 162 5.01 -6.31 -15.84
CA SER A 162 4.02 -6.38 -16.91
C SER A 162 4.31 -7.53 -17.89
N ASP A 163 5.57 -7.66 -18.32
CA ASP A 163 6.03 -8.73 -19.23
C ASP A 163 5.85 -10.12 -18.59
N ALA A 164 6.14 -10.21 -17.28
CA ALA A 164 5.98 -11.43 -16.50
C ALA A 164 4.49 -11.73 -16.16
N LYS A 165 3.57 -10.81 -16.45
CA LYS A 165 2.13 -10.93 -16.19
C LYS A 165 1.82 -11.34 -14.75
N VAL A 166 2.53 -10.74 -13.79
CA VAL A 166 2.40 -11.10 -12.37
C VAL A 166 1.09 -10.62 -11.75
N PHE A 167 0.42 -9.65 -12.38
CA PHE A 167 -0.87 -9.13 -11.97
C PHE A 167 -1.99 -9.58 -12.93
N ARG A 168 -3.23 -9.62 -12.46
CA ARG A 168 -4.38 -10.04 -13.26
C ARG A 168 -4.83 -9.02 -14.31
N GLY A 169 -4.42 -7.76 -14.15
CA GLY A 169 -4.74 -6.64 -15.04
C GLY A 169 -3.50 -5.82 -15.36
N PRO A 170 -3.65 -4.81 -16.22
CA PRO A 170 -2.55 -3.91 -16.56
C PRO A 170 -2.13 -3.09 -15.33
N ILE A 171 -0.83 -2.84 -15.20
CA ILE A 171 -0.31 -1.90 -14.21
C ILE A 171 -0.70 -0.49 -14.64
N VAL A 172 -1.43 0.24 -13.80
CA VAL A 172 -1.87 1.62 -14.03
C VAL A 172 -1.07 2.64 -13.23
N THR A 173 -0.08 2.18 -12.47
CA THR A 173 0.84 3.03 -11.71
C THR A 173 1.60 3.96 -12.65
N LYS A 174 1.51 5.28 -12.41
CA LYS A 174 2.21 6.30 -13.19
C LYS A 174 3.63 6.50 -12.69
N VAL A 175 4.52 6.95 -13.57
CA VAL A 175 5.86 7.44 -13.24
C VAL A 175 5.95 8.88 -13.71
N ALA A 176 6.21 9.82 -12.80
CA ALA A 176 6.23 11.25 -13.08
C ALA A 176 7.35 11.96 -12.31
N PRO A 177 7.88 13.08 -12.82
CA PRO A 177 8.85 13.88 -12.08
C PRO A 177 8.18 14.51 -10.83
N LEU A 178 8.88 14.50 -9.71
CA LEU A 178 8.44 15.19 -8.51
C LEU A 178 8.60 16.70 -8.72
N GLN A 179 7.48 17.42 -8.81
CA GLN A 179 7.51 18.89 -8.86
C GLN A 179 7.62 19.50 -7.46
N ALA A 180 6.80 18.99 -6.54
CA ALA A 180 6.81 19.39 -5.14
C ALA A 180 6.14 18.29 -4.28
N PHE A 181 6.56 18.24 -3.02
CA PHE A 181 5.92 17.45 -1.98
C PHE A 181 5.50 18.39 -0.84
N TYR A 182 4.29 18.23 -0.37
CA TYR A 182 3.74 19.00 0.73
C TYR A 182 3.41 18.04 1.86
N ARG A 183 4.09 18.21 3.00
CA ARG A 183 3.88 17.39 4.19
C ARG A 183 2.44 17.54 4.68
N ALA A 184 1.78 16.43 4.93
CA ALA A 184 0.45 16.42 5.54
C ALA A 184 0.50 16.87 7.01
N GLU A 185 -0.64 17.18 7.55
CA GLU A 185 -0.87 17.64 8.91
C GLU A 185 -0.30 16.66 9.94
N ASP A 186 0.09 17.16 11.11
CA ASP A 186 0.78 16.36 12.14
C ASP A 186 -0.05 15.16 12.61
N TYR A 187 -1.36 15.31 12.66
CA TYR A 187 -2.26 14.22 13.09
C TYR A 187 -2.32 13.05 12.09
N HIS A 188 -1.83 13.22 10.87
CA HIS A 188 -1.70 12.14 9.90
C HIS A 188 -0.37 11.38 10.00
N GLN A 189 0.63 11.97 10.63
CA GLN A 189 1.93 11.30 10.76
C GLN A 189 1.84 10.14 11.75
N ASP A 190 2.54 9.03 11.42
CA ASP A 190 2.61 7.83 12.27
C ASP A 190 1.24 7.25 12.68
N TYR A 191 0.21 7.49 11.89
CA TYR A 191 -1.19 7.22 12.26
C TYR A 191 -1.44 5.76 12.65
N VAL A 192 -0.88 4.81 11.90
CA VAL A 192 -1.02 3.36 12.20
C VAL A 192 -0.41 3.05 13.57
N ARG A 193 0.77 3.59 13.89
CA ARG A 193 1.42 3.40 15.19
C ARG A 193 0.58 4.00 16.32
N HIS A 194 0.04 5.20 16.13
CA HIS A 194 -0.86 5.83 17.10
C HIS A 194 -2.11 4.99 17.35
N CYS A 195 -2.69 4.42 16.30
CA CYS A 195 -3.85 3.51 16.42
C CYS A 195 -3.52 2.22 17.16
N GLN A 196 -2.35 1.62 16.90
CA GLN A 196 -1.90 0.43 17.60
C GLN A 196 -1.66 0.68 19.11
N GLN A 197 -1.26 1.89 19.46
CA GLN A 197 -1.07 2.33 20.84
C GLN A 197 -2.37 2.86 21.50
N ASN A 198 -3.50 2.83 20.77
CA ASN A 198 -4.80 3.37 21.22
C ASN A 198 -4.75 4.84 21.66
N LEU A 199 -3.93 5.66 20.99
CA LEU A 199 -3.84 7.09 21.30
C LEU A 199 -5.10 7.84 20.85
N PRO A 200 -5.48 8.96 21.51
CA PRO A 200 -6.70 9.71 21.20
C PRO A 200 -6.78 10.25 19.75
N VAL A 201 -5.64 10.46 19.09
CA VAL A 201 -5.58 10.89 17.70
C VAL A 201 -6.14 9.85 16.72
N CYS A 202 -6.22 8.58 17.13
CA CYS A 202 -6.73 7.50 16.30
C CYS A 202 -8.27 7.43 16.30
N ALA A 203 -8.90 8.22 15.44
CA ALA A 203 -10.35 8.17 15.25
C ALA A 203 -10.80 7.01 14.33
N ASN A 204 -9.91 6.53 13.45
CA ASN A 204 -10.24 5.54 12.41
C ASN A 204 -9.62 4.15 12.67
N LYS A 205 -9.57 3.72 13.94
CA LYS A 205 -8.93 2.46 14.33
C LYS A 205 -9.43 1.26 13.51
N ARG A 206 -10.71 1.15 13.28
CA ARG A 206 -11.29 0.04 12.50
C ARG A 206 -10.75 0.02 11.07
N TYR A 207 -10.65 1.17 10.41
CA TYR A 207 -10.07 1.27 9.08
C TYR A 207 -8.60 0.79 9.08
N VAL A 208 -7.80 1.29 10.02
CA VAL A 208 -6.38 0.92 10.18
C VAL A 208 -6.23 -0.58 10.41
N ASP A 209 -7.03 -1.16 11.31
CA ASP A 209 -6.97 -2.59 11.64
C ASP A 209 -7.29 -3.49 10.42
N TYR A 210 -8.22 -3.07 9.53
CA TYR A 210 -8.62 -3.84 8.37
C TYR A 210 -7.79 -3.60 7.12
N ASN A 211 -7.24 -2.39 6.93
CA ASN A 211 -6.59 -2.01 5.67
C ASN A 211 -5.07 -1.83 5.81
N ASP A 212 -4.57 -1.27 6.92
CA ASP A 212 -3.18 -0.87 7.03
C ASP A 212 -2.33 -1.85 7.83
N VAL A 213 -2.85 -2.35 8.95
CA VAL A 213 -2.16 -3.39 9.76
C VAL A 213 -1.84 -4.63 8.94
N PRO A 214 -2.74 -5.15 8.06
CA PRO A 214 -2.41 -6.27 7.18
C PRO A 214 -1.28 -6.00 6.21
N LYS A 215 -1.13 -4.77 5.67
CA LYS A 215 0.00 -4.39 4.80
C LYS A 215 1.32 -4.49 5.56
N LEU A 216 1.37 -3.94 6.78
CA LEU A 216 2.56 -4.01 7.63
C LEU A 216 2.90 -5.45 8.03
N ALA A 217 1.90 -6.27 8.34
CA ALA A 217 2.09 -7.70 8.64
C ALA A 217 2.62 -8.46 7.42
N SER A 218 2.06 -8.21 6.24
CA SER A 218 2.50 -8.78 4.97
C SER A 218 3.94 -8.37 4.63
N PHE A 219 4.31 -7.11 4.85
CA PHE A 219 5.70 -6.66 4.71
C PHE A 219 6.66 -7.45 5.60
N ARG A 220 6.35 -7.58 6.88
CA ARG A 220 7.18 -8.31 7.84
C ARG A 220 7.31 -9.80 7.49
N GLN A 221 6.26 -10.38 6.93
CA GLN A 221 6.27 -11.79 6.51
C GLN A 221 7.05 -12.03 5.22
N GLN A 222 6.89 -11.15 4.21
CA GLN A 222 7.49 -11.34 2.90
C GLN A 222 8.93 -10.85 2.81
N PHE A 223 9.33 -9.89 3.65
CA PHE A 223 10.64 -9.23 3.63
C PHE A 223 11.27 -9.15 5.03
N PRO A 224 11.39 -10.27 5.76
CA PRO A 224 11.90 -10.25 7.14
C PRO A 224 13.31 -9.64 7.25
N GLU A 225 14.15 -9.81 6.22
CA GLU A 225 15.50 -9.27 6.15
C GLU A 225 15.56 -7.74 5.97
N LEU A 226 14.47 -7.15 5.50
CA LEU A 226 14.34 -5.70 5.28
C LEU A 226 13.58 -5.00 6.41
N VAL A 227 13.17 -5.71 7.47
CA VAL A 227 12.49 -5.09 8.63
C VAL A 227 13.51 -4.47 9.57
N LYS A 228 13.29 -3.23 10.02
CA LYS A 228 14.09 -2.59 11.08
C LYS A 228 14.07 -3.44 12.36
N GLY A 229 15.25 -3.73 12.92
CA GLY A 229 15.38 -4.54 14.13
C GLY A 229 15.07 -6.02 13.94
N GLY A 230 14.85 -6.50 12.72
CA GLY A 230 14.82 -7.92 12.38
C GLY A 230 16.21 -8.55 12.55
N LYS A 231 16.24 -9.72 13.24
CA LYS A 231 17.44 -10.54 13.38
C LYS A 231 17.63 -11.40 12.15
#